data_9c64bdb23fb73a0ed26b1098f90bb7ef
#
_entry.id   9c64bdb23fb73a0ed26b1098f90bb7ef
#
_cell.length_a   1.000
_cell.length_b   1.000
_cell.length_c   1.000
_cell.angle_alpha   90.00
_cell.angle_beta   90.00
_cell.angle_gamma   90.00
#
_symmetry.space_group_name_H-M   'P 1'
#
loop_
_entity.id
_entity.type
_entity.pdbx_description
1 polymer ?
#
loop_
_entity_poly.entity_id
_entity_poly.type
_entity_poly.pdbx_seq_one_letter_code
_entity_poly.pdbx_strand_id
1 'polypeptide(L)'
;KVIIDSVDYSSYSIDDDTVHLNRHLKDKEYWYSTYFHELAHSTGIKGRLNRETFANYETSEDLKAQEECIAEMTASMLCADCNLSSFDTSCSLSYANTVAYIQAWKKKIKDWGSTFIYLASEAEKAYAMIMGIQ
;
A
#
# COMPACT_ATOMS: atom_id res chain seq x y z
N LYS A 1 -11.23 -0.55 -11.05
CA LYS A 1 -11.84 -1.89 -11.19
C LYS A 1 -11.09 -2.88 -10.31
N VAL A 2 -11.75 -3.96 -9.88
CA VAL A 2 -11.12 -5.04 -9.10
C VAL A 2 -11.44 -6.37 -9.76
N ILE A 3 -10.44 -7.23 -9.95
CA ILE A 3 -10.58 -8.59 -10.48
C ILE A 3 -9.91 -9.56 -9.49
N ILE A 4 -10.62 -10.64 -9.16
CA ILE A 4 -10.10 -11.74 -8.35
C ILE A 4 -9.86 -12.90 -9.31
N ASP A 5 -8.61 -13.22 -9.57
CA ASP A 5 -8.22 -14.23 -10.55
C ASP A 5 -7.09 -15.15 -10.05
N SER A 6 -6.63 -16.04 -10.92
CA SER A 6 -5.57 -17.00 -10.60
C SER A 6 -4.20 -16.45 -11.00
N VAL A 7 -3.87 -15.25 -10.46
CA VAL A 7 -2.54 -14.64 -10.62
C VAL A 7 -1.60 -15.13 -9.51
N ASP A 8 -0.31 -15.17 -9.79
CA ASP A 8 0.69 -15.55 -8.80
C ASP A 8 0.86 -14.47 -7.72
N TYR A 9 0.75 -13.21 -8.13
CA TYR A 9 0.89 -12.04 -7.25
C TYR A 9 -0.27 -11.08 -7.48
N SER A 10 -0.74 -10.45 -6.40
CA SER A 10 -1.65 -9.31 -6.50
C SER A 10 -0.89 -8.10 -7.02
N SER A 11 -1.55 -7.24 -7.79
CA SER A 11 -0.95 -6.04 -8.37
C SER A 11 -2.01 -5.03 -8.81
N TYR A 12 -1.60 -3.77 -8.89
CA TYR A 12 -2.37 -2.75 -9.60
C TYR A 12 -1.80 -2.54 -11.00
N SER A 13 -2.65 -2.62 -12.00
CA SER A 13 -2.32 -2.36 -13.41
C SER A 13 -2.80 -0.97 -13.82
N ILE A 14 -1.86 -0.14 -14.27
CA ILE A 14 -2.14 1.22 -14.75
C ILE A 14 -2.82 1.22 -16.12
N ASP A 15 -2.55 0.21 -16.96
CA ASP A 15 -2.99 0.16 -18.35
C ASP A 15 -4.52 0.05 -18.45
N ASP A 16 -5.14 -0.67 -17.54
CA ASP A 16 -6.60 -0.88 -17.51
C ASP A 16 -7.27 -0.39 -16.21
N ASP A 17 -6.52 0.32 -15.37
CA ASP A 17 -6.97 0.84 -14.07
C ASP A 17 -7.62 -0.26 -13.22
N THR A 18 -6.94 -1.38 -13.06
CA THR A 18 -7.47 -2.57 -12.42
C THR A 18 -6.55 -3.08 -11.31
N VAL A 19 -7.15 -3.40 -10.17
CA VAL A 19 -6.49 -4.16 -9.09
C VAL A 19 -6.76 -5.64 -9.35
N HIS A 20 -5.70 -6.41 -9.53
CA HIS A 20 -5.70 -7.86 -9.66
C HIS A 20 -5.36 -8.50 -8.32
N LEU A 21 -6.23 -9.35 -7.81
CA LEU A 21 -6.06 -10.02 -6.52
C LEU A 21 -5.93 -11.51 -6.69
N ASN A 22 -4.91 -12.07 -6.03
CA ASN A 22 -4.70 -13.52 -5.99
C ASN A 22 -5.82 -14.18 -5.17
N ARG A 23 -6.64 -15.05 -5.83
CA ARG A 23 -7.72 -15.80 -5.18
C ARG A 23 -7.24 -16.86 -4.18
N HIS A 24 -5.97 -17.24 -4.25
CA HIS A 24 -5.40 -18.32 -3.43
C HIS A 24 -4.85 -17.85 -2.08
N LEU A 25 -4.92 -16.54 -1.78
CA LEU A 25 -4.60 -16.03 -0.46
C LEU A 25 -5.64 -16.56 0.55
N LYS A 26 -5.20 -17.43 1.45
CA LYS A 26 -6.10 -18.16 2.36
C LYS A 26 -6.43 -17.38 3.63
N ASP A 27 -5.51 -16.55 4.06
CA ASP A 27 -5.71 -15.72 5.24
C ASP A 27 -6.53 -14.48 4.88
N LYS A 28 -7.65 -14.28 5.56
CA LYS A 28 -8.59 -13.20 5.26
C LYS A 28 -8.00 -11.82 5.54
N GLU A 29 -7.29 -11.66 6.66
CA GLU A 29 -6.69 -10.37 7.03
C GLU A 29 -5.58 -10.01 6.05
N TYR A 30 -4.74 -10.99 5.69
CA TYR A 30 -3.70 -10.81 4.69
C TYR A 30 -4.27 -10.50 3.30
N TRP A 31 -5.40 -11.12 2.93
CA TRP A 31 -6.08 -10.82 1.67
C TRP A 31 -6.55 -9.37 1.60
N TYR A 32 -7.19 -8.87 2.65
CA TYR A 32 -7.64 -7.47 2.71
C TYR A 32 -6.47 -6.49 2.79
N SER A 33 -5.44 -6.79 3.56
CA SER A 33 -4.23 -5.97 3.62
C SER A 33 -3.59 -5.82 2.23
N THR A 34 -3.46 -6.93 1.49
CA THR A 34 -2.96 -6.93 0.11
C THR A 34 -3.88 -6.12 -0.82
N TYR A 35 -5.19 -6.28 -0.70
CA TYR A 35 -6.14 -5.50 -1.48
C TYR A 35 -5.99 -4.00 -1.23
N PHE A 36 -5.89 -3.58 0.01
CA PHE A 36 -5.73 -2.18 0.37
C PHE A 36 -4.37 -1.61 -0.07
N HIS A 37 -3.33 -2.42 -0.07
CA HIS A 37 -2.02 -2.07 -0.60
C HIS A 37 -2.11 -1.74 -2.11
N GLU A 38 -2.68 -2.63 -2.90
CA GLU A 38 -2.85 -2.42 -4.34
C GLU A 38 -3.82 -1.25 -4.64
N LEU A 39 -4.83 -1.08 -3.82
CA LEU A 39 -5.75 0.05 -3.92
C LEU A 39 -5.05 1.38 -3.63
N ALA A 40 -4.10 1.40 -2.68
CA ALA A 40 -3.29 2.58 -2.40
C ALA A 40 -2.43 2.99 -3.61
N HIS A 41 -1.79 2.04 -4.29
CA HIS A 41 -1.07 2.30 -5.55
C HIS A 41 -1.98 2.95 -6.59
N SER A 42 -3.21 2.48 -6.74
CA SER A 42 -4.15 3.04 -7.70
C SER A 42 -4.43 4.53 -7.48
N THR A 43 -4.28 5.04 -6.25
CA THR A 43 -4.44 6.47 -5.97
C THR A 43 -3.30 7.33 -6.52
N GLY A 44 -2.15 6.75 -6.82
CA GLY A 44 -0.94 7.45 -7.26
C GLY A 44 -0.95 7.91 -8.71
N ILE A 45 -1.86 7.42 -9.54
CA ILE A 45 -1.87 7.71 -10.97
C ILE A 45 -2.17 9.17 -11.29
N LYS A 46 -1.79 9.59 -12.51
CA LYS A 46 -2.18 10.87 -13.07
C LYS A 46 -3.71 10.99 -13.15
N GLY A 47 -4.25 12.08 -12.66
CA GLY A 47 -5.69 12.29 -12.57
C GLY A 47 -6.31 11.94 -11.22
N ARG A 48 -5.52 11.32 -10.32
CA ARG A 48 -5.81 11.15 -8.89
C ARG A 48 -4.82 11.98 -8.08
N LEU A 49 -4.01 11.37 -7.21
CA LEU A 49 -3.01 12.11 -6.42
C LEU A 49 -1.74 12.49 -7.19
N ASN A 50 -1.53 11.91 -8.38
CA ASN A 50 -0.41 12.20 -9.27
C ASN A 50 0.96 12.15 -8.55
N ARG A 51 1.21 11.09 -7.78
CA ARG A 51 2.44 10.94 -7.00
C ARG A 51 3.66 10.73 -7.90
N GLU A 52 4.71 11.47 -7.65
CA GLU A 52 6.00 11.29 -8.32
C GLU A 52 6.61 9.91 -8.02
N THR A 53 6.44 9.41 -6.81
CA THR A 53 6.86 8.08 -6.38
C THR A 53 6.27 6.98 -7.24
N PHE A 54 4.99 7.08 -7.55
CA PHE A 54 4.30 6.14 -8.43
C PHE A 54 4.71 6.30 -9.89
N ALA A 55 4.78 7.53 -10.39
CA ALA A 55 5.14 7.81 -11.79
C ALA A 55 6.56 7.35 -12.16
N ASN A 56 7.48 7.32 -11.19
CA ASN A 56 8.88 6.93 -11.38
C ASN A 56 9.23 5.59 -10.70
N TYR A 57 8.24 4.77 -10.40
CA TYR A 57 8.37 3.51 -9.67
C TYR A 57 9.43 2.57 -10.28
N GLU A 58 9.46 2.44 -11.61
CA GLU A 58 10.37 1.53 -12.31
C GLU A 58 11.76 2.15 -12.58
N THR A 59 11.91 3.46 -12.40
CA THR A 59 13.13 4.17 -12.78
C THR A 59 14.05 4.52 -11.62
N SER A 60 13.54 4.42 -10.38
CA SER A 60 14.27 4.81 -9.18
C SER A 60 13.93 3.89 -8.00
N GLU A 61 14.93 3.12 -7.53
CA GLU A 61 14.81 2.28 -6.34
C GLU A 61 14.41 3.07 -5.08
N ASP A 62 14.84 4.33 -4.97
CA ASP A 62 14.48 5.22 -3.87
C ASP A 62 13.00 5.61 -3.94
N LEU A 63 12.52 6.03 -5.11
CA LEU A 63 11.11 6.40 -5.31
C LEU A 63 10.18 5.18 -5.23
N LYS A 64 10.63 4.03 -5.72
CA LYS A 64 9.95 2.75 -5.52
C LYS A 64 9.78 2.45 -4.05
N ALA A 65 10.86 2.53 -3.26
CA ALA A 65 10.79 2.28 -1.82
C ALA A 65 9.87 3.26 -1.08
N GLN A 66 9.83 4.52 -1.52
CA GLN A 66 8.91 5.52 -0.98
C GLN A 66 7.45 5.17 -1.29
N GLU A 67 7.15 4.80 -2.52
CA GLU A 67 5.78 4.41 -2.93
C GLU A 67 5.30 3.16 -2.18
N GLU A 68 6.16 2.16 -2.02
CA GLU A 68 5.85 0.97 -1.22
C GLU A 68 5.53 1.32 0.24
N CYS A 69 6.29 2.24 0.84
CA CYS A 69 5.99 2.72 2.20
C CYS A 69 4.65 3.46 2.28
N ILE A 70 4.31 4.28 1.27
CA ILE A 70 3.01 4.95 1.20
C ILE A 70 1.89 3.92 1.13
N ALA A 71 2.02 2.91 0.27
CA ALA A 71 1.02 1.86 0.10
C ALA A 71 0.81 1.06 1.39
N GLU A 72 1.89 0.66 2.07
CA GLU A 72 1.81 -0.07 3.35
C GLU A 72 1.18 0.76 4.47
N MET A 73 1.54 2.04 4.59
CA MET A 73 0.94 2.93 5.58
C MET A 73 -0.56 3.13 5.33
N THR A 74 -0.95 3.33 4.07
CA THR A 74 -2.36 3.46 3.67
C THR A 74 -3.14 2.20 3.97
N ALA A 75 -2.61 1.03 3.59
CA ALA A 75 -3.24 -0.26 3.87
C ALA A 75 -3.42 -0.49 5.38
N SER A 76 -2.43 -0.10 6.18
CA SER A 76 -2.51 -0.20 7.65
C SER A 76 -3.63 0.65 8.23
N MET A 77 -3.82 1.89 7.74
CA MET A 77 -4.92 2.78 8.16
C MET A 77 -6.28 2.17 7.80
N LEU A 78 -6.43 1.66 6.58
CA LEU A 78 -7.67 1.01 6.12
C LEU A 78 -7.98 -0.26 6.90
N CYS A 79 -6.98 -1.09 7.20
CA CYS A 79 -7.14 -2.28 8.03
C CYS A 79 -7.60 -1.92 9.44
N ALA A 80 -7.03 -0.86 10.03
CA ALA A 80 -7.42 -0.39 11.36
C ALA A 80 -8.89 0.03 11.39
N ASP A 81 -9.36 0.81 10.42
CA ASP A 81 -10.76 1.24 10.34
C ASP A 81 -11.73 0.08 10.12
N CYS A 82 -11.31 -0.93 9.37
CA CYS A 82 -12.11 -2.13 9.14
C CYS A 82 -12.04 -3.14 10.30
N ASN A 83 -11.36 -2.83 11.40
CA ASN A 83 -11.09 -3.75 12.51
C ASN A 83 -10.45 -5.09 12.05
N LEU A 84 -9.64 -5.03 11.00
CA LEU A 84 -8.92 -6.19 10.45
C LEU A 84 -7.55 -6.37 11.10
N SER A 85 -7.03 -5.34 11.77
CA SER A 85 -5.85 -5.43 12.61
C SER A 85 -6.29 -5.61 14.05
N SER A 86 -6.27 -6.83 14.57
CA SER A 86 -6.33 -7.00 16.02
C SER A 86 -5.05 -6.44 16.61
N PHE A 87 -5.14 -5.31 17.32
CA PHE A 87 -4.07 -4.84 18.22
C PHE A 87 -3.86 -5.79 19.40
N ASP A 88 -4.47 -6.99 19.35
CA ASP A 88 -4.16 -8.02 20.31
C ASP A 88 -2.72 -8.46 20.06
N THR A 89 -1.87 -8.21 21.05
CA THR A 89 -0.42 -8.41 21.07
C THR A 89 0.03 -9.86 20.82
N SER A 90 -0.89 -10.75 20.59
CA SER A 90 -0.65 -12.12 20.10
C SER A 90 -0.48 -12.20 18.58
N CYS A 91 0.13 -11.16 17.98
CA CYS A 91 0.69 -11.18 16.65
C CYS A 91 -0.28 -11.61 15.55
N SER A 92 -1.05 -10.66 14.97
CA SER A 92 -1.52 -10.91 13.63
C SER A 92 -0.28 -10.97 12.70
N LEU A 93 -0.15 -12.02 11.93
CA LEU A 93 0.91 -12.20 10.95
C LEU A 93 1.01 -10.98 10.00
N SER A 94 -0.13 -10.34 9.75
CA SER A 94 -0.28 -9.12 8.97
C SER A 94 0.50 -7.94 9.55
N TYR A 95 0.39 -7.64 10.86
CA TYR A 95 1.12 -6.52 11.47
C TYR A 95 2.64 -6.73 11.43
N ALA A 96 3.10 -7.95 11.76
CA ALA A 96 4.51 -8.29 11.70
C ALA A 96 5.07 -8.16 10.27
N ASN A 97 4.29 -8.53 9.26
CA ASN A 97 4.65 -8.38 7.86
C ASN A 97 4.74 -6.90 7.46
N THR A 98 3.75 -6.07 7.81
CA THR A 98 3.77 -4.63 7.54
C THR A 98 5.02 -3.96 8.13
N VAL A 99 5.34 -4.24 9.39
CA VAL A 99 6.55 -3.70 10.04
C VAL A 99 7.81 -4.15 9.31
N ALA A 100 7.90 -5.42 8.95
CA ALA A 100 9.04 -5.98 8.22
C ALA A 100 9.19 -5.34 6.82
N TYR A 101 8.08 -5.11 6.11
CA TYR A 101 8.07 -4.43 4.80
C TYR A 101 8.56 -2.99 4.92
N ILE A 102 8.01 -2.20 5.83
CA ILE A 102 8.45 -0.81 6.04
C ILE A 102 9.93 -0.76 6.42
N GLN A 103 10.39 -1.67 7.27
CA GLN A 103 11.82 -1.73 7.66
C GLN A 103 12.72 -2.11 6.48
N ALA A 104 12.27 -2.97 5.58
CA ALA A 104 13.03 -3.35 4.39
C ALA A 104 13.15 -2.19 3.40
N TRP A 105 12.05 -1.50 3.13
CA TRP A 105 12.03 -0.35 2.23
C TRP A 105 12.76 0.86 2.80
N LYS A 106 12.63 1.13 4.10
CA LYS A 106 13.37 2.18 4.82
C LYS A 106 14.88 2.17 4.52
N LYS A 107 15.48 0.98 4.38
CA LYS A 107 16.91 0.85 4.08
C LYS A 107 17.31 1.36 2.69
N LYS A 108 16.36 1.47 1.78
CA LYS A 108 16.54 1.92 0.40
C LYS A 108 16.26 3.41 0.22
N ILE A 109 15.56 4.02 1.17
CA ILE A 109 15.21 5.44 1.14
C ILE A 109 16.40 6.27 1.63
N LYS A 110 16.81 7.19 0.78
CA LYS A 110 17.82 8.18 1.12
C LYS A 110 17.34 9.11 2.18
N ASP A 111 17.77 9.59 3.13
CA ASP A 111 17.26 10.57 4.09
C ASP A 111 15.85 10.23 4.65
N TRP A 112 15.73 9.08 5.27
CA TRP A 112 14.49 8.63 5.91
C TRP A 112 13.86 9.67 6.85
N GLY A 113 14.68 10.40 7.60
CA GLY A 113 14.18 11.33 8.62
C GLY A 113 13.35 12.47 8.03
N SER A 114 13.82 13.08 6.95
CA SER A 114 13.07 14.15 6.28
C SER A 114 11.94 13.61 5.39
N THR A 115 12.14 12.44 4.79
CA THR A 115 11.19 11.82 3.87
C THR A 115 9.97 11.25 4.59
N PHE A 116 10.10 10.77 5.81
CA PHE A 116 9.02 10.09 6.53
C PHE A 116 7.74 10.94 6.67
N ILE A 117 7.87 12.24 6.97
CA ILE A 117 6.71 13.14 7.09
C ILE A 117 5.97 13.27 5.76
N TYR A 118 6.71 13.35 4.66
CA TYR A 118 6.14 13.36 3.31
C TYR A 118 5.38 12.06 3.03
N LEU A 119 5.98 10.90 3.30
CA LEU A 119 5.35 9.59 3.08
C LEU A 119 4.06 9.44 3.89
N ALA A 120 4.07 9.84 5.15
CA ALA A 120 2.90 9.80 6.01
C ALA A 120 1.78 10.71 5.48
N SER A 121 2.11 11.91 5.00
CA SER A 121 1.15 12.84 4.40
C SER A 121 0.55 12.27 3.10
N GLU A 122 1.35 11.64 2.24
CA GLU A 122 0.84 11.01 1.02
C GLU A 122 -0.04 9.79 1.32
N ALA A 123 0.31 9.01 2.35
CA ALA A 123 -0.51 7.90 2.81
C ALA A 123 -1.87 8.37 3.36
N GLU A 124 -1.90 9.46 4.11
CA GLU A 124 -3.13 10.06 4.60
C GLU A 124 -4.03 10.56 3.44
N LYS A 125 -3.45 11.20 2.43
CA LYS A 125 -4.19 11.60 1.23
C LYS A 125 -4.76 10.40 0.47
N ALA A 126 -3.99 9.34 0.31
CA ALA A 126 -4.43 8.11 -0.32
C ALA A 126 -5.59 7.47 0.46
N TYR A 127 -5.45 7.35 1.77
CA TYR A 127 -6.49 6.90 2.68
C TYR A 127 -7.77 7.75 2.55
N ALA A 128 -7.67 9.08 2.65
CA ALA A 128 -8.81 9.98 2.54
C ALA A 128 -9.52 9.84 1.19
N MET A 129 -8.77 9.72 0.09
CA MET A 129 -9.32 9.48 -1.25
C MET A 129 -10.11 8.17 -1.32
N ILE A 130 -9.58 7.07 -0.79
CA ILE A 130 -10.22 5.76 -0.79
C ILE A 130 -11.50 5.78 0.04
N MET A 131 -11.46 6.42 1.20
CA MET A 131 -12.60 6.54 2.12
C MET A 131 -13.63 7.59 1.69
N GLY A 132 -13.35 8.40 0.66
CA GLY A 132 -14.21 9.49 0.23
C GLY A 132 -14.32 10.63 1.24
N ILE A 133 -13.29 10.83 2.06
CA ILE A 133 -13.20 11.91 3.04
C ILE A 133 -12.63 13.15 2.33
N GLN A 134 -13.33 14.30 2.49
CA GLN A 134 -12.90 15.60 1.96
C GLN A 134 -12.23 16.43 3.03
#